data_ec9c51cc9d2f07cc6ecf465a464d04af
#
_entry.id   ec9c51cc9d2f07cc6ecf465a464d04af
#
_cell.length_a   1.000
_cell.length_b   1.000
_cell.length_c   1.000
_cell.angle_alpha   90.00
_cell.angle_beta   90.00
_cell.angle_gamma   90.00
#
_symmetry.space_group_name_H-M   'P 1'
#
loop_
_entity.id
_entity.type
_entity.pdbx_description
1 polymer ?
#
loop_
_entity_poly.entity_id
_entity_poly.type
_entity_poly.pdbx_seq_one_letter_code
_entity_poly.pdbx_strand_id
1 'polypeptide(L)'
;YMLEQWDKGQQVILRANPLYYGDAPKMERVVVLFMEEDASLAAASAGQVDVAYTSAVYANNLPSGYGLLDCKTVDSRGISLPCIPAGGTKQDGENAYPSGNDVTSDLALRRAMNYGVDRRRMIDHVLNGYGTEAFSVSDGMPWASPDMKVASSVDTARKILAEDGWLAGADGVLEKNGVRASFDLYYSASDSVRQ
;
A
#
# COMPACT_ATOMS: atom_id res chain seq x y z
N TYR A 1 -18.17 13.68 19.07
CA TYR A 1 -18.27 14.91 18.29
C TYR A 1 -19.48 14.88 17.38
N MET A 2 -19.90 16.04 16.88
CA MET A 2 -20.97 16.22 15.91
C MET A 2 -20.51 17.20 14.83
N LEU A 3 -21.02 17.03 13.60
CA LEU A 3 -20.67 17.89 12.47
C LEU A 3 -21.21 19.32 12.72
N GLU A 4 -20.31 20.29 12.61
CA GLU A 4 -20.65 21.73 12.66
C GLU A 4 -20.68 22.32 11.25
N GLN A 5 -19.64 22.04 10.45
CA GLN A 5 -19.48 22.55 9.08
C GLN A 5 -18.73 21.53 8.21
N TRP A 6 -19.09 21.49 6.94
CA TRP A 6 -18.39 20.72 5.93
C TRP A 6 -18.17 21.55 4.67
N ASP A 7 -16.95 21.96 4.45
CA ASP A 7 -16.52 22.62 3.22
C ASP A 7 -15.90 21.56 2.30
N LYS A 8 -16.69 21.12 1.31
CA LYS A 8 -16.38 19.98 0.48
C LYS A 8 -15.03 20.14 -0.23
N GLY A 9 -14.12 19.18 -0.03
CA GLY A 9 -12.77 19.19 -0.59
C GLY A 9 -11.76 20.07 0.17
N GLN A 10 -12.17 20.77 1.25
CA GLN A 10 -11.29 21.67 2.01
C GLN A 10 -11.16 21.27 3.47
N GLN A 11 -12.27 21.19 4.20
CA GLN A 11 -12.24 20.90 5.63
C GLN A 11 -13.55 20.34 6.16
N VAL A 12 -13.44 19.71 7.32
CA VAL A 12 -14.59 19.37 8.19
C VAL A 12 -14.35 19.97 9.57
N ILE A 13 -15.37 20.61 10.12
CA ILE A 13 -15.36 21.15 11.47
C ILE A 13 -16.31 20.35 12.34
N LEU A 14 -15.80 19.85 13.42
CA LEU A 14 -16.52 19.06 14.41
C LEU A 14 -16.53 19.82 15.74
N ARG A 15 -17.66 19.74 16.47
CA ARG A 15 -17.76 20.22 17.84
C ARG A 15 -18.12 19.09 18.81
N ALA A 16 -17.78 19.27 20.08
CA ALA A 16 -18.16 18.33 21.12
C ALA A 16 -19.67 18.10 21.13
N ASN A 17 -20.08 16.83 21.20
CA ASN A 17 -21.49 16.47 21.30
C ASN A 17 -21.90 16.43 22.80
N PRO A 18 -22.75 17.33 23.28
CA PRO A 18 -23.17 17.35 24.68
C PRO A 18 -24.04 16.14 25.05
N LEU A 19 -24.58 15.43 24.06
CA LEU A 19 -25.43 14.24 24.25
C LEU A 19 -24.65 12.94 24.02
N TYR A 20 -23.31 13.00 23.99
CA TYR A 20 -22.52 11.79 23.85
C TYR A 20 -22.64 10.91 25.10
N TYR A 21 -22.88 9.62 24.92
CA TYR A 21 -23.13 8.65 26.00
C TYR A 21 -21.90 8.27 26.83
N GLY A 22 -20.69 8.55 26.34
CA GLY A 22 -19.43 8.31 27.04
C GLY A 22 -18.87 9.58 27.66
N ASP A 23 -17.57 9.56 28.00
CA ASP A 23 -16.90 10.72 28.56
C ASP A 23 -16.90 11.91 27.62
N ALA A 24 -17.07 13.11 28.17
CA ALA A 24 -17.01 14.34 27.39
C ALA A 24 -15.62 14.50 26.73
N PRO A 25 -15.56 14.86 25.44
CA PRO A 25 -14.28 15.06 24.76
C PRO A 25 -13.55 16.27 25.36
N LYS A 26 -12.21 16.16 25.47
CA LYS A 26 -11.37 17.23 26.02
C LYS A 26 -11.27 18.47 25.12
N MET A 27 -11.40 18.27 23.80
CA MET A 27 -11.37 19.34 22.81
C MET A 27 -12.80 19.74 22.47
N GLU A 28 -13.12 21.02 22.60
CA GLU A 28 -14.45 21.53 22.25
C GLU A 28 -14.70 21.52 20.75
N ARG A 29 -13.66 21.73 19.96
CA ARG A 29 -13.73 21.84 18.51
C ARG A 29 -12.53 21.16 17.86
N VAL A 30 -12.76 20.43 16.78
CA VAL A 30 -11.74 19.78 15.94
C VAL A 30 -11.93 20.25 14.50
N VAL A 31 -10.88 20.76 13.89
CA VAL A 31 -10.86 21.15 12.47
C VAL A 31 -9.98 20.16 11.72
N VAL A 32 -10.57 19.45 10.78
CA VAL A 32 -9.85 18.50 9.90
C VAL A 32 -9.66 19.16 8.54
N LEU A 33 -8.43 19.50 8.21
CA LEU A 33 -8.05 20.08 6.93
C LEU A 33 -7.67 18.95 5.95
N PHE A 34 -8.17 19.01 4.72
CA PHE A 34 -7.81 18.05 3.67
C PHE A 34 -6.62 18.58 2.89
N MET A 35 -5.50 17.88 2.97
CA MET A 35 -4.26 18.24 2.28
C MET A 35 -3.41 17.00 2.01
N GLU A 36 -2.52 17.08 1.04
CA GLU A 36 -1.55 16.02 0.74
C GLU A 36 -0.46 15.93 1.82
N GLU A 37 0.29 14.83 1.83
CA GLU A 37 1.27 14.50 2.87
C GLU A 37 2.34 15.58 3.06
N ASP A 38 2.90 16.10 1.98
CA ASP A 38 3.93 17.14 2.00
C ASP A 38 3.39 18.48 2.50
N ALA A 39 2.17 18.85 2.08
CA ALA A 39 1.48 20.05 2.58
C ALA A 39 1.15 19.92 4.07
N SER A 40 0.75 18.75 4.53
CA SER A 40 0.49 18.45 5.94
C SER A 40 1.75 18.64 6.80
N LEU A 41 2.91 18.14 6.36
CA LEU A 41 4.19 18.35 7.03
C LEU A 41 4.66 19.80 6.99
N ALA A 42 4.45 20.51 5.89
CA ALA A 42 4.76 21.93 5.79
C ALA A 42 3.90 22.74 6.78
N ALA A 43 2.60 22.44 6.89
CA ALA A 43 1.70 23.08 7.84
C ALA A 43 2.13 22.81 9.30
N ALA A 44 2.55 21.59 9.61
CA ALA A 44 3.12 21.26 10.92
C ALA A 44 4.41 22.03 11.20
N SER A 45 5.32 22.10 10.23
CA SER A 45 6.57 22.86 10.35
C SER A 45 6.34 24.35 10.58
N ALA A 46 5.25 24.89 10.02
CA ALA A 46 4.83 26.28 10.22
C ALA A 46 4.00 26.49 11.51
N GLY A 47 3.75 25.44 12.31
CA GLY A 47 2.93 25.51 13.53
C GLY A 47 1.45 25.80 13.27
N GLN A 48 0.92 25.46 12.10
CA GLN A 48 -0.45 25.73 11.69
C GLN A 48 -1.43 24.60 12.06
N VAL A 49 -0.94 23.44 12.40
CA VAL A 49 -1.73 22.27 12.79
C VAL A 49 -1.16 21.62 14.04
N ASP A 50 -2.01 21.04 14.88
CA ASP A 50 -1.59 20.33 16.10
C ASP A 50 -1.25 18.86 15.81
N VAL A 51 -1.88 18.28 14.80
CA VAL A 51 -1.67 16.90 14.35
C VAL A 51 -1.55 16.91 12.84
N ALA A 52 -0.51 16.29 12.31
CA ALA A 52 -0.29 16.10 10.88
C ALA A 52 -0.29 14.61 10.55
N TYR A 53 -1.01 14.21 9.50
CA TYR A 53 -0.86 12.90 8.91
C TYR A 53 0.39 12.88 8.03
N THR A 54 1.18 11.84 8.13
CA THR A 54 2.38 11.65 7.29
C THR A 54 2.59 10.17 6.99
N SER A 55 3.37 9.89 5.96
CA SER A 55 3.79 8.53 5.66
C SER A 55 5.08 8.14 6.39
N ALA A 56 5.36 6.85 6.45
CA ALA A 56 6.59 6.32 7.05
C ALA A 56 7.87 6.84 6.38
N VAL A 57 7.80 7.26 5.13
CA VAL A 57 8.93 7.87 4.39
C VAL A 57 9.49 9.10 5.12
N TYR A 58 8.63 9.89 5.75
CA TYR A 58 8.99 11.12 6.45
C TYR A 58 9.19 10.94 7.96
N ALA A 59 9.02 9.73 8.49
CA ALA A 59 9.00 9.47 9.93
C ALA A 59 10.29 9.89 10.67
N ASN A 60 11.42 9.94 9.97
CA ASN A 60 12.72 10.37 10.53
C ASN A 60 12.97 11.88 10.44
N ASN A 61 12.09 12.65 9.78
CA ASN A 61 12.24 14.09 9.54
C ASN A 61 11.07 14.87 10.14
N LEU A 62 10.85 14.70 11.45
CA LEU A 62 9.73 15.33 12.13
C LEU A 62 9.97 16.85 12.31
N PRO A 63 8.94 17.70 12.16
CA PRO A 63 8.99 19.08 12.51
C PRO A 63 9.35 19.29 13.99
N SER A 64 10.07 20.38 14.30
CA SER A 64 10.44 20.70 15.69
C SER A 64 9.21 20.82 16.59
N GLY A 65 9.26 20.17 17.74
CA GLY A 65 8.17 20.15 18.72
C GLY A 65 7.09 19.09 18.49
N TYR A 66 7.16 18.33 17.38
CA TYR A 66 6.25 17.22 17.12
C TYR A 66 6.86 15.88 17.52
N GLY A 67 6.02 14.97 17.98
CA GLY A 67 6.36 13.56 18.20
C GLY A 67 5.66 12.66 17.18
N LEU A 68 6.25 11.51 16.88
CA LEU A 68 5.64 10.50 16.03
C LEU A 68 4.69 9.61 16.82
N LEU A 69 3.47 9.44 16.31
CA LEU A 69 2.51 8.45 16.78
C LEU A 69 2.34 7.36 15.73
N ASP A 70 2.89 6.18 15.99
CA ASP A 70 2.67 4.99 15.17
C ASP A 70 1.35 4.31 15.59
N CYS A 71 0.33 4.46 14.75
CA CYS A 71 -1.01 3.92 15.01
C CYS A 71 -1.12 2.41 14.78
N LYS A 72 -0.12 1.77 14.18
CA LYS A 72 -0.08 0.32 13.90
C LYS A 72 -1.37 -0.20 13.28
N THR A 73 -1.72 0.38 12.14
CA THR A 73 -2.93 -0.01 11.41
C THR A 73 -2.79 -1.41 10.81
N VAL A 74 -3.91 -2.02 10.44
CA VAL A 74 -3.97 -3.28 9.67
C VAL A 74 -3.92 -3.07 8.17
N ASP A 75 -3.60 -1.85 7.71
CA ASP A 75 -3.46 -1.55 6.30
C ASP A 75 -2.30 -2.34 5.70
N SER A 76 -2.58 -3.07 4.63
CA SER A 76 -1.60 -3.89 3.92
C SER A 76 -1.32 -3.31 2.54
N ARG A 77 -0.05 -3.26 2.15
CA ARG A 77 0.39 -2.80 0.85
C ARG A 77 1.00 -3.94 0.06
N GLY A 78 0.64 -4.03 -1.21
CA GLY A 78 1.10 -5.10 -2.08
C GLY A 78 0.79 -4.83 -3.54
N ILE A 79 1.22 -5.74 -4.39
CA ILE A 79 0.93 -5.70 -5.83
C ILE A 79 -0.22 -6.66 -6.11
N SER A 80 -1.30 -6.12 -6.69
CA SER A 80 -2.40 -6.93 -7.22
C SER A 80 -2.10 -7.29 -8.68
N LEU A 81 -2.08 -8.57 -8.98
CA LEU A 81 -1.77 -9.08 -10.32
C LEU A 81 -3.02 -9.75 -10.92
N PRO A 82 -3.37 -9.46 -12.19
CA PRO A 82 -4.36 -10.25 -12.91
C PRO A 82 -3.98 -11.73 -12.93
N CYS A 83 -4.91 -12.60 -12.55
CA CYS A 83 -4.71 -14.06 -12.50
C CYS A 83 -5.32 -14.79 -13.69
N ILE A 84 -5.88 -14.07 -14.65
CA ILE A 84 -6.46 -14.61 -15.89
C ILE A 84 -5.62 -14.18 -17.09
N PRO A 85 -5.54 -14.99 -18.16
CA PRO A 85 -4.86 -14.63 -19.41
C PRO A 85 -5.44 -13.36 -20.04
N ALA A 86 -4.66 -12.72 -20.90
CA ALA A 86 -5.11 -11.60 -21.69
C ALA A 86 -6.34 -11.96 -22.55
N GLY A 87 -7.17 -10.97 -22.88
CA GLY A 87 -8.42 -11.15 -23.63
C GLY A 87 -9.63 -11.43 -22.75
N GLY A 88 -9.47 -11.49 -21.42
CA GLY A 88 -10.58 -11.49 -20.47
C GLY A 88 -11.29 -10.14 -20.43
N THR A 89 -12.51 -10.11 -19.89
CA THR A 89 -13.30 -8.90 -19.67
C THR A 89 -13.86 -8.88 -18.27
N LYS A 90 -13.77 -7.73 -17.59
CA LYS A 90 -14.40 -7.47 -16.30
C LYS A 90 -15.57 -6.52 -16.49
N GLN A 91 -16.71 -6.86 -15.92
CA GLN A 91 -17.89 -5.99 -15.88
C GLN A 91 -17.86 -5.11 -14.62
N ASP A 92 -18.19 -3.84 -14.78
CA ASP A 92 -18.44 -2.90 -13.70
C ASP A 92 -19.67 -2.05 -14.05
N GLY A 93 -20.81 -2.44 -13.52
CA GLY A 93 -22.10 -1.91 -13.96
C GLY A 93 -22.35 -2.21 -15.44
N GLU A 94 -22.61 -1.17 -16.23
CA GLU A 94 -22.82 -1.27 -17.69
C GLU A 94 -21.51 -1.25 -18.49
N ASN A 95 -20.37 -1.00 -17.86
CA ASN A 95 -19.09 -0.90 -18.54
C ASN A 95 -18.33 -2.23 -18.53
N ALA A 96 -17.71 -2.56 -19.67
CA ALA A 96 -16.86 -3.71 -19.84
C ALA A 96 -15.42 -3.26 -20.07
N TYR A 97 -14.50 -3.74 -19.23
CA TYR A 97 -13.07 -3.39 -19.32
C TYR A 97 -12.26 -4.61 -19.75
N PRO A 98 -11.30 -4.45 -20.68
CA PRO A 98 -10.30 -5.49 -20.94
C PRO A 98 -9.61 -5.89 -19.64
N SER A 99 -9.42 -7.18 -19.44
CA SER A 99 -8.83 -7.71 -18.22
C SER A 99 -7.92 -8.88 -18.57
N GLY A 100 -7.03 -9.18 -17.65
CA GLY A 100 -6.08 -10.27 -17.81
C GLY A 100 -4.72 -9.82 -18.36
N ASN A 101 -3.72 -10.69 -18.19
CA ASN A 101 -2.36 -10.48 -18.64
C ASN A 101 -1.67 -11.86 -18.73
N ASP A 102 -1.09 -12.18 -19.88
CA ASP A 102 -0.50 -13.50 -20.13
C ASP A 102 0.74 -13.78 -19.26
N VAL A 103 1.45 -12.74 -18.84
CA VAL A 103 2.59 -12.86 -17.94
C VAL A 103 2.13 -13.10 -16.50
N THR A 104 1.27 -12.22 -15.98
CA THR A 104 0.86 -12.28 -14.57
C THR A 104 -0.19 -13.38 -14.29
N SER A 105 -0.85 -13.92 -15.30
CA SER A 105 -1.72 -15.10 -15.16
C SER A 105 -0.94 -16.40 -14.95
N ASP A 106 0.36 -16.43 -15.27
CA ASP A 106 1.23 -17.56 -15.02
C ASP A 106 1.48 -17.71 -13.51
N LEU A 107 1.15 -18.89 -12.97
CA LEU A 107 1.26 -19.15 -11.53
C LEU A 107 2.71 -19.22 -11.06
N ALA A 108 3.60 -19.80 -11.88
CA ALA A 108 5.00 -19.91 -11.51
C ALA A 108 5.66 -18.53 -11.42
N LEU A 109 5.30 -17.61 -12.32
CA LEU A 109 5.78 -16.25 -12.28
C LEU A 109 5.33 -15.54 -11.00
N ARG A 110 4.03 -15.60 -10.65
CA ARG A 110 3.53 -14.99 -9.40
C ARG A 110 4.19 -15.59 -8.16
N ARG A 111 4.39 -16.92 -8.13
CA ARG A 111 5.11 -17.58 -7.04
C ARG A 111 6.57 -17.13 -6.97
N ALA A 112 7.25 -17.05 -8.09
CA ALA A 112 8.63 -16.58 -8.16
C ALA A 112 8.75 -15.13 -7.66
N MET A 113 7.84 -14.24 -8.05
CA MET A 113 7.79 -12.88 -7.54
C MET A 113 7.61 -12.85 -6.01
N ASN A 114 6.72 -13.70 -5.47
CA ASN A 114 6.49 -13.78 -4.03
C ASN A 114 7.73 -14.23 -3.24
N TYR A 115 8.52 -15.17 -3.77
CA TYR A 115 9.79 -15.59 -3.18
C TYR A 115 10.93 -14.59 -3.43
N GLY A 116 10.94 -13.91 -4.57
CA GLY A 116 12.01 -12.99 -4.96
C GLY A 116 12.00 -11.66 -4.20
N VAL A 117 10.86 -11.27 -3.63
CA VAL A 117 10.73 -10.01 -2.90
C VAL A 117 11.33 -10.12 -1.50
N ASP A 118 12.29 -9.26 -1.20
CA ASP A 118 12.83 -9.06 0.15
C ASP A 118 11.99 -8.00 0.87
N ARG A 119 10.95 -8.46 1.58
CA ARG A 119 10.00 -7.58 2.29
C ARG A 119 10.68 -6.81 3.41
N ARG A 120 11.59 -7.45 4.13
CA ARG A 120 12.31 -6.79 5.22
C ARG A 120 13.14 -5.62 4.72
N ARG A 121 13.86 -5.81 3.63
CA ARG A 121 14.64 -4.75 3.00
C ARG A 121 13.76 -3.60 2.52
N MET A 122 12.58 -3.88 1.96
CA MET A 122 11.63 -2.83 1.58
C MET A 122 11.15 -2.03 2.79
N ILE A 123 10.81 -2.69 3.90
CA ILE A 123 10.40 -2.02 5.13
C ILE A 123 11.52 -1.12 5.66
N ASP A 124 12.74 -1.64 5.71
CA ASP A 124 13.87 -0.89 6.27
C ASP A 124 14.24 0.33 5.43
N HIS A 125 14.22 0.20 4.09
CA HIS A 125 14.68 1.27 3.20
C HIS A 125 13.59 2.22 2.73
N VAL A 126 12.35 1.77 2.60
CA VAL A 126 11.23 2.60 2.12
C VAL A 126 10.42 3.13 3.29
N LEU A 127 10.17 2.30 4.29
CA LEU A 127 9.31 2.65 5.42
C LEU A 127 10.11 3.03 6.69
N ASN A 128 11.41 3.25 6.59
CA ASN A 128 12.26 3.58 7.74
C ASN A 128 12.11 2.59 8.94
N GLY A 129 11.80 1.34 8.66
CA GLY A 129 11.54 0.31 9.66
C GLY A 129 10.11 0.28 10.22
N TYR A 130 9.25 1.22 9.85
CA TYR A 130 7.85 1.27 10.29
C TYR A 130 6.99 0.34 9.45
N GLY A 131 6.76 -0.86 9.94
CA GLY A 131 5.93 -1.85 9.29
C GLY A 131 6.32 -3.28 9.66
N THR A 132 5.52 -4.22 9.22
CA THR A 132 5.76 -5.65 9.36
C THR A 132 5.63 -6.32 8.01
N GLU A 133 6.35 -7.44 7.82
CA GLU A 133 6.21 -8.22 6.60
C GLU A 133 4.80 -8.77 6.50
N ALA A 134 4.16 -8.56 5.34
CA ALA A 134 2.86 -9.11 5.00
C ALA A 134 2.97 -10.14 3.87
N PHE A 135 2.24 -11.23 4.00
CA PHE A 135 2.20 -12.35 3.04
C PHE A 135 0.80 -12.54 2.47
N SER A 136 -0.19 -11.89 3.07
CA SER A 136 -1.56 -11.83 2.61
C SER A 136 -2.22 -10.51 3.02
N VAL A 137 -3.37 -10.20 2.44
CA VAL A 137 -4.18 -9.03 2.82
C VAL A 137 -4.80 -9.14 4.22
N SER A 138 -4.76 -10.33 4.82
CA SER A 138 -5.31 -10.60 6.15
C SER A 138 -4.24 -10.68 7.24
N ASP A 139 -2.96 -10.44 6.93
CA ASP A 139 -1.91 -10.48 7.95
C ASP A 139 -2.19 -9.48 9.07
N GLY A 140 -1.91 -9.91 10.31
CA GLY A 140 -2.28 -9.16 11.51
C GLY A 140 -3.73 -9.35 11.98
N MET A 141 -4.56 -10.03 11.20
CA MET A 141 -5.94 -10.34 11.57
C MET A 141 -6.05 -11.70 12.27
N PRO A 142 -7.07 -11.92 13.14
CA PRO A 142 -7.23 -13.19 13.86
C PRO A 142 -7.43 -14.43 12.96
N TRP A 143 -7.82 -14.21 11.70
CA TRP A 143 -8.05 -15.25 10.70
C TRP A 143 -6.93 -15.39 9.68
N ALA A 144 -5.80 -14.71 9.86
CA ALA A 144 -4.65 -14.85 8.98
C ALA A 144 -4.07 -16.26 9.06
N SER A 145 -3.81 -16.88 7.88
CA SER A 145 -3.19 -18.20 7.84
C SER A 145 -1.67 -18.10 8.00
N PRO A 146 -1.06 -18.84 8.93
CA PRO A 146 0.39 -18.91 9.06
C PRO A 146 1.08 -19.57 7.87
N ASP A 147 0.34 -20.38 7.09
CA ASP A 147 0.87 -21.12 5.94
C ASP A 147 1.16 -20.22 4.72
N MET A 148 0.70 -18.96 4.76
CA MET A 148 0.99 -17.98 3.71
C MET A 148 2.42 -17.45 3.75
N LYS A 149 3.13 -17.63 4.85
CA LYS A 149 4.49 -17.12 5.04
C LYS A 149 5.49 -17.87 4.17
N VAL A 150 6.27 -17.11 3.40
CA VAL A 150 7.37 -17.63 2.60
C VAL A 150 8.66 -16.89 2.94
N ALA A 151 9.76 -17.62 3.07
CA ALA A 151 11.07 -16.98 3.21
C ALA A 151 11.51 -16.41 1.86
N SER A 152 12.02 -15.16 1.87
CA SER A 152 12.58 -14.56 0.67
C SER A 152 13.78 -15.37 0.17
N SER A 153 13.78 -15.73 -1.11
CA SER A 153 14.85 -16.53 -1.74
C SER A 153 14.84 -16.32 -3.25
N VAL A 154 15.84 -15.60 -3.74
CA VAL A 154 16.05 -15.39 -5.16
C VAL A 154 16.35 -16.71 -5.88
N ASP A 155 17.08 -17.62 -5.24
CA ASP A 155 17.41 -18.92 -5.84
C ASP A 155 16.17 -19.81 -5.98
N THR A 156 15.26 -19.79 -4.98
CA THR A 156 13.97 -20.47 -5.09
C THR A 156 13.11 -19.86 -6.20
N ALA A 157 13.08 -18.54 -6.32
CA ALA A 157 12.37 -17.85 -7.41
C ALA A 157 12.90 -18.27 -8.78
N ARG A 158 14.23 -18.27 -8.97
CA ARG A 158 14.88 -18.72 -10.21
C ARG A 158 14.57 -20.18 -10.54
N LYS A 159 14.61 -21.04 -9.54
CA LYS A 159 14.30 -22.47 -9.71
C LYS A 159 12.86 -22.67 -10.18
N ILE A 160 11.89 -22.01 -9.54
CA ILE A 160 10.47 -22.06 -9.93
C ILE A 160 10.30 -21.65 -11.40
N LEU A 161 10.94 -20.55 -11.82
CA LEU A 161 10.85 -20.05 -13.19
C LEU A 161 11.47 -21.03 -14.20
N ALA A 162 12.65 -21.54 -13.90
CA ALA A 162 13.34 -22.48 -14.78
C ALA A 162 12.57 -23.81 -14.94
N GLU A 163 12.04 -24.36 -13.84
CA GLU A 163 11.24 -25.61 -13.85
C GLU A 163 9.95 -25.45 -14.65
N ASP A 164 9.38 -24.24 -14.71
CA ASP A 164 8.16 -23.92 -15.47
C ASP A 164 8.45 -23.46 -16.92
N GLY A 165 9.73 -23.41 -17.32
CA GLY A 165 10.14 -23.10 -18.69
C GLY A 165 10.32 -21.63 -19.00
N TRP A 166 10.38 -20.76 -17.99
CA TRP A 166 10.79 -19.37 -18.16
C TRP A 166 12.30 -19.28 -18.30
N LEU A 167 12.80 -18.93 -19.48
CA LEU A 167 14.22 -18.85 -19.80
C LEU A 167 14.60 -17.42 -20.15
N ALA A 168 15.85 -17.03 -19.85
CA ALA A 168 16.34 -15.71 -20.22
C ALA A 168 16.50 -15.59 -21.75
N GLY A 169 15.86 -14.58 -22.32
CA GLY A 169 16.07 -14.18 -23.72
C GLY A 169 17.45 -13.54 -23.92
N ALA A 170 17.74 -13.17 -25.15
CA ALA A 170 19.04 -12.59 -25.54
C ALA A 170 19.35 -11.26 -24.81
N ASP A 171 18.33 -10.52 -24.40
CA ASP A 171 18.40 -9.25 -23.67
C ASP A 171 18.25 -9.43 -22.13
N GLY A 172 18.17 -10.68 -21.66
CA GLY A 172 18.02 -11.00 -20.25
C GLY A 172 16.57 -10.96 -19.73
N VAL A 173 15.59 -10.55 -20.53
CA VAL A 173 14.17 -10.65 -20.17
C VAL A 173 13.73 -12.10 -20.30
N LEU A 174 12.99 -12.60 -19.31
CA LEU A 174 12.50 -13.98 -19.35
C LEU A 174 11.42 -14.14 -20.42
N GLU A 175 11.44 -15.30 -21.08
CA GLU A 175 10.47 -15.68 -22.10
C GLU A 175 9.99 -17.13 -21.89
N LYS A 176 8.71 -17.38 -22.20
CA LYS A 176 8.09 -18.71 -22.19
C LYS A 176 7.05 -18.79 -23.29
N ASN A 177 7.16 -19.76 -24.19
CA ASN A 177 6.21 -19.99 -25.28
C ASN A 177 5.91 -18.72 -26.12
N GLY A 178 6.92 -17.88 -26.36
CA GLY A 178 6.78 -16.63 -27.10
C GLY A 178 6.22 -15.45 -26.29
N VAL A 179 5.89 -15.66 -25.02
CA VAL A 179 5.46 -14.59 -24.10
C VAL A 179 6.67 -14.04 -23.36
N ARG A 180 6.92 -12.75 -23.47
CA ARG A 180 7.97 -12.05 -22.70
C ARG A 180 7.46 -11.64 -21.32
N ALA A 181 8.28 -11.80 -20.29
CA ALA A 181 7.98 -11.39 -18.92
C ALA A 181 8.06 -9.86 -18.78
N SER A 182 7.13 -9.17 -19.41
CA SER A 182 7.03 -7.70 -19.40
C SER A 182 5.58 -7.28 -19.20
N PHE A 183 5.33 -6.38 -18.29
CA PHE A 183 4.00 -5.82 -18.03
C PHE A 183 4.13 -4.44 -17.38
N ASP A 184 3.06 -3.65 -17.46
CA ASP A 184 3.00 -2.34 -16.84
C ASP A 184 2.55 -2.45 -15.38
N LEU A 185 3.24 -1.74 -14.49
CA LEU A 185 2.85 -1.58 -13.10
C LEU A 185 2.26 -0.18 -12.87
N TYR A 186 1.00 -0.14 -12.44
CA TYR A 186 0.31 1.11 -12.14
C TYR A 186 0.29 1.37 -10.63
N TYR A 187 0.58 2.58 -10.23
CA TYR A 187 0.52 3.04 -8.85
C TYR A 187 -0.03 4.47 -8.75
N SER A 188 -0.48 4.87 -7.55
CA SER A 188 -0.94 6.25 -7.32
C SER A 188 0.26 7.19 -7.20
N ALA A 189 0.37 8.17 -8.07
CA ALA A 189 1.46 9.15 -8.07
C ALA A 189 1.45 10.08 -6.84
N SER A 190 0.32 10.19 -6.13
CA SER A 190 0.20 10.99 -4.90
C SER A 190 0.61 10.22 -3.62
N ASP A 191 0.94 8.92 -3.73
CA ASP A 191 1.35 8.10 -2.59
C ASP A 191 2.86 7.89 -2.62
N SER A 192 3.58 8.61 -1.78
CA SER A 192 5.05 8.60 -1.71
C SER A 192 5.65 7.21 -1.37
N VAL A 193 4.88 6.35 -0.71
CA VAL A 193 5.29 4.98 -0.38
C VAL A 193 5.20 4.04 -1.58
N ARG A 194 4.40 4.39 -2.59
CA ARG A 194 4.20 3.58 -3.81
C ARG A 194 5.07 4.00 -4.99
N GLN A 195 5.74 5.14 -4.89
CA GLN A 195 6.73 5.60 -5.86
C GLN A 195 8.07 4.91 -5.65
#